data_ed54400290c1ac6ef8e971813808ddfc
#
_entry.id   ed54400290c1ac6ef8e971813808ddfc
#
_cell.length_a   1.000
_cell.length_b   1.000
_cell.length_c   1.000
_cell.angle_alpha   90.00
_cell.angle_beta   90.00
_cell.angle_gamma   90.00
#
_symmetry.space_group_name_H-M   'P 1'
#
loop_
_entity.id
_entity.type
_entity.pdbx_description
1 polymer ?
#
loop_
_entity_poly.entity_id
_entity_poly.type
_entity_poly.pdbx_seq_one_letter_code
_entity_poly.pdbx_strand_id
1 'polypeptide(L)'
;MARDMTPVLKRCRSLGIDPTFLGLDKKSNRNARAGRKQSEYGLQLKEKQKAKFIYGVLEKPFRNNFARAQKLKYGTTGENLMIILELRLDNVLFRMGYGRTRKESRQIIDHKHVLVNGKCVNIPSYEVKPGDVIEIKEKHKGAQRYKDILEVKIGRAHV
;
A
#
# COMPACT_ATOMS: atom_id res chain seq x y z
N MET A 1 -10.77 0.83 -12.57
CA MET A 1 -9.41 0.29 -12.33
C MET A 1 -9.54 -1.15 -11.83
N ALA A 2 -8.75 -2.08 -12.38
CA ALA A 2 -8.77 -3.48 -11.94
C ALA A 2 -8.25 -3.59 -10.49
N ARG A 3 -8.95 -4.35 -9.63
CA ARG A 3 -8.63 -4.52 -8.21
C ARG A 3 -8.54 -6.00 -7.86
N ASP A 4 -7.67 -6.34 -6.91
CA ASP A 4 -7.68 -7.67 -6.29
C ASP A 4 -8.86 -7.75 -5.30
N MET A 5 -9.84 -8.60 -5.63
CA MET A 5 -11.07 -8.83 -4.85
C MET A 5 -10.97 -10.08 -3.97
N THR A 6 -9.82 -10.73 -3.91
CA THR A 6 -9.65 -11.93 -3.07
C THR A 6 -9.85 -11.60 -1.59
N PRO A 7 -10.41 -12.54 -0.78
CA PRO A 7 -10.60 -12.34 0.65
C PRO A 7 -9.26 -12.10 1.35
N VAL A 8 -9.10 -10.93 1.96
CA VAL A 8 -7.83 -10.43 2.50
C VAL A 8 -7.26 -11.39 3.56
N LEU A 9 -8.08 -11.79 4.55
CA LEU A 9 -7.61 -12.68 5.63
C LEU A 9 -7.18 -14.07 5.12
N LYS A 10 -7.84 -14.60 4.08
CA LYS A 10 -7.44 -15.86 3.44
C LYS A 10 -6.07 -15.69 2.77
N ARG A 11 -5.86 -14.57 2.10
CA ARG A 11 -4.60 -14.26 1.42
C ARG A 11 -3.47 -14.03 2.43
N CYS A 12 -3.72 -13.29 3.52
CA CYS A 12 -2.76 -13.08 4.61
C CYS A 12 -2.26 -14.43 5.15
N ARG A 13 -3.16 -15.36 5.48
CA ARG A 13 -2.79 -16.70 5.97
C ARG A 13 -1.96 -17.49 4.97
N SER A 14 -2.31 -17.44 3.68
CA SER A 14 -1.57 -18.18 2.65
C SER A 14 -0.16 -17.64 2.43
N LEU A 15 0.04 -16.36 2.62
CA LEU A 15 1.33 -15.69 2.44
C LEU A 15 2.14 -15.59 3.75
N GLY A 16 1.52 -15.83 4.90
CA GLY A 16 2.14 -15.65 6.21
C GLY A 16 2.39 -14.17 6.56
N ILE A 17 1.43 -13.30 6.21
CA ILE A 17 1.48 -11.85 6.50
C ILE A 17 0.47 -11.55 7.60
N ASP A 18 0.88 -10.76 8.61
CA ASP A 18 -0.05 -10.25 9.61
C ASP A 18 -0.98 -9.20 8.96
N PRO A 19 -2.31 -9.29 9.15
CA PRO A 19 -3.26 -8.31 8.66
C PRO A 19 -2.99 -6.87 9.10
N THR A 20 -2.33 -6.66 10.24
CA THR A 20 -1.95 -5.34 10.75
C THR A 20 -1.07 -4.55 9.78
N PHE A 21 -0.19 -5.21 9.01
CA PHE A 21 0.60 -4.56 7.95
C PHE A 21 -0.26 -3.93 6.85
N LEU A 22 -1.49 -4.39 6.70
CA LEU A 22 -2.44 -3.86 5.72
C LEU A 22 -3.37 -2.80 6.33
N GLY A 23 -3.21 -2.49 7.62
CA GLY A 23 -4.08 -1.58 8.37
C GLY A 23 -5.40 -2.22 8.78
N LEU A 24 -5.44 -3.55 8.96
CA LEU A 24 -6.63 -4.28 9.39
C LEU A 24 -6.45 -4.81 10.81
N ASP A 25 -7.35 -4.44 11.71
CA ASP A 25 -7.35 -4.91 13.10
C ASP A 25 -8.01 -6.30 13.26
N LYS A 26 -8.63 -6.80 12.18
CA LYS A 26 -9.36 -8.06 12.18
C LYS A 26 -8.41 -9.24 12.05
N LYS A 27 -8.39 -10.12 13.06
CA LYS A 27 -7.63 -11.37 13.06
C LYS A 27 -8.46 -12.54 12.51
N SER A 28 -7.78 -13.55 11.98
CA SER A 28 -8.42 -14.78 11.54
C SER A 28 -8.38 -15.82 12.65
N ASN A 29 -9.54 -16.42 12.99
CA ASN A 29 -9.62 -17.53 13.96
C ASN A 29 -9.14 -18.87 13.39
N ARG A 30 -8.76 -18.91 12.11
CA ARG A 30 -8.28 -20.12 11.45
C ARG A 30 -6.76 -20.12 11.36
N ASN A 31 -6.12 -21.18 11.80
CA ASN A 31 -4.67 -21.35 11.65
C ASN A 31 -4.27 -21.53 10.19
N ALA A 32 -3.05 -21.14 9.86
CA ALA A 32 -2.45 -21.51 8.59
C ALA A 32 -2.35 -23.05 8.50
N ARG A 33 -2.70 -23.63 7.35
CA ARG A 33 -2.47 -25.05 7.14
C ARG A 33 -0.98 -25.33 7.15
N ALA A 34 -0.55 -26.39 7.83
CA ALA A 34 0.81 -26.91 7.71
C ALA A 34 1.09 -27.18 6.22
N GLY A 35 2.03 -26.41 5.66
CA GLY A 35 2.35 -26.51 4.24
C GLY A 35 3.27 -27.68 3.95
N ARG A 36 3.18 -28.26 2.75
CA ARG A 36 4.22 -29.13 2.19
C ARG A 36 5.55 -28.37 2.16
N LYS A 37 6.67 -29.10 2.26
CA LYS A 37 8.01 -28.56 2.01
C LYS A 37 8.00 -27.79 0.67
N GLN A 38 8.30 -26.50 0.73
CA GLN A 38 8.27 -25.65 -0.46
C GLN A 38 9.60 -25.78 -1.22
N SER A 39 9.54 -25.83 -2.55
CA SER A 39 10.71 -25.69 -3.40
C SER A 39 11.27 -24.27 -3.31
N GLU A 40 12.54 -24.09 -3.66
CA GLU A 40 13.18 -22.77 -3.71
C GLU A 40 12.41 -21.80 -4.61
N TYR A 41 12.01 -22.25 -5.79
CA TYR A 41 11.15 -21.47 -6.68
C TYR A 41 9.84 -21.05 -6.00
N GLY A 42 9.21 -21.96 -5.23
CA GLY A 42 7.99 -21.66 -4.49
C GLY A 42 8.19 -20.59 -3.42
N LEU A 43 9.34 -20.58 -2.75
CA LEU A 43 9.71 -19.55 -1.77
C LEU A 43 9.88 -18.18 -2.44
N GLN A 44 10.64 -18.10 -3.52
CA GLN A 44 10.84 -16.87 -4.29
C GLN A 44 9.51 -16.32 -4.84
N LEU A 45 8.66 -17.18 -5.37
CA LEU A 45 7.32 -16.80 -5.84
C LEU A 45 6.47 -16.25 -4.68
N LYS A 46 6.54 -16.86 -3.52
CA LYS A 46 5.80 -16.42 -2.33
C LYS A 46 6.23 -15.02 -1.89
N GLU A 47 7.54 -14.73 -1.86
CA GLU A 47 8.04 -13.39 -1.51
C GLU A 47 7.58 -12.33 -2.51
N LYS A 48 7.65 -12.61 -3.81
CA LYS A 48 7.08 -11.75 -4.85
C LYS A 48 5.59 -11.49 -4.60
N GLN A 49 4.81 -12.52 -4.28
CA GLN A 49 3.38 -12.39 -4.02
C GLN A 49 3.11 -11.59 -2.74
N LYS A 50 3.95 -11.69 -1.71
CA LYS A 50 3.87 -10.85 -0.50
C LYS A 50 3.99 -9.37 -0.86
N ALA A 51 5.05 -8.98 -1.56
CA ALA A 51 5.27 -7.60 -1.98
C ALA A 51 4.07 -7.07 -2.78
N LYS A 52 3.62 -7.80 -3.79
CA LYS A 52 2.43 -7.44 -4.59
C LYS A 52 1.19 -7.20 -3.73
N PHE A 53 0.95 -8.09 -2.77
CA PHE A 53 -0.24 -8.05 -1.93
C PHE A 53 -0.20 -6.89 -0.93
N ILE A 54 0.95 -6.64 -0.30
CA ILE A 54 1.13 -5.54 0.64
C ILE A 54 0.83 -4.19 -0.03
N TYR A 55 1.41 -3.94 -1.21
CA TYR A 55 1.18 -2.70 -1.95
C TYR A 55 -0.11 -2.73 -2.79
N GLY A 56 -0.80 -3.86 -2.87
CA GLY A 56 -2.01 -4.02 -3.65
C GLY A 56 -1.81 -3.78 -5.15
N VAL A 57 -0.66 -4.15 -5.69
CA VAL A 57 -0.28 -3.97 -7.10
C VAL A 57 -0.57 -5.25 -7.88
N LEU A 58 -1.19 -5.12 -9.05
CA LEU A 58 -1.43 -6.25 -9.96
C LEU A 58 -0.15 -6.68 -10.69
N GLU A 59 -0.18 -7.87 -11.33
CA GLU A 59 1.01 -8.47 -11.96
C GLU A 59 1.65 -7.57 -13.02
N LYS A 60 0.86 -7.06 -13.97
CA LYS A 60 1.37 -6.23 -15.07
C LYS A 60 2.05 -4.94 -14.56
N PRO A 61 1.43 -4.10 -13.71
CA PRO A 61 2.09 -2.95 -13.12
C PRO A 61 3.33 -3.32 -12.29
N PHE A 62 3.30 -4.44 -11.57
CA PHE A 62 4.45 -4.90 -10.80
C PHE A 62 5.65 -5.24 -11.70
N ARG A 63 5.41 -5.97 -12.80
CA ARG A 63 6.46 -6.26 -13.80
C ARG A 63 7.03 -4.99 -14.42
N ASN A 64 6.17 -4.01 -14.73
CA ASN A 64 6.63 -2.73 -15.26
C ASN A 64 7.52 -1.98 -14.26
N ASN A 65 7.14 -1.96 -12.97
CA ASN A 65 7.97 -1.36 -11.93
C ASN A 65 9.29 -2.10 -11.76
N PHE A 66 9.30 -3.43 -11.85
CA PHE A 66 10.51 -4.22 -11.79
C PHE A 66 11.45 -3.91 -12.96
N ALA A 67 10.93 -3.84 -14.20
CA ALA A 67 11.70 -3.46 -15.37
C ALA A 67 12.27 -2.03 -15.28
N ARG A 68 11.54 -1.10 -14.63
CA ARG A 68 12.05 0.24 -14.32
C ARG A 68 13.16 0.18 -13.27
N ALA A 69 12.99 -0.61 -12.21
CA ALA A 69 13.99 -0.78 -11.16
C ALA A 69 15.32 -1.34 -11.70
N GLN A 70 15.26 -2.27 -12.65
CA GLN A 70 16.46 -2.81 -13.32
C GLN A 70 17.25 -1.78 -14.12
N LYS A 71 16.58 -0.74 -14.64
CA LYS A 71 17.23 0.33 -15.41
C LYS A 71 17.93 1.37 -14.55
N LEU A 72 17.64 1.41 -13.26
CA LEU A 72 18.29 2.33 -12.33
C LEU A 72 19.73 1.84 -12.05
N LYS A 73 20.70 2.73 -12.22
CA LYS A 73 22.12 2.42 -12.10
C LYS A 73 22.63 2.36 -10.65
N TYR A 74 21.84 2.82 -9.70
CA TYR A 74 22.21 2.92 -8.29
C TYR A 74 21.49 1.87 -7.44
N GLY A 75 22.20 1.24 -6.53
CA GLY A 75 21.63 0.25 -5.61
C GLY A 75 21.30 -1.10 -6.25
N THR A 76 20.72 -1.98 -5.46
CA THR A 76 20.24 -3.28 -5.96
C THR A 76 18.85 -3.13 -6.61
N THR A 77 18.53 -4.00 -7.57
CA THR A 77 17.21 -4.00 -8.23
C THR A 77 16.07 -4.14 -7.21
N GLY A 78 16.30 -4.91 -6.14
CA GLY A 78 15.31 -5.10 -5.08
C GLY A 78 15.04 -3.81 -4.31
N GLU A 79 16.07 -3.09 -3.88
CA GLU A 79 15.95 -1.78 -3.19
C GLU A 79 15.26 -0.76 -4.09
N ASN A 80 15.68 -0.66 -5.33
CA ASN A 80 15.05 0.25 -6.30
C ASN A 80 13.57 -0.05 -6.51
N LEU A 81 13.20 -1.33 -6.57
CA LEU A 81 11.80 -1.73 -6.66
C LEU A 81 11.01 -1.30 -5.42
N MET A 82 11.58 -1.50 -4.22
CA MET A 82 10.93 -1.07 -2.98
C MET A 82 10.76 0.44 -2.92
N ILE A 83 11.77 1.21 -3.33
CA ILE A 83 11.69 2.68 -3.42
C ILE A 83 10.56 3.10 -4.37
N ILE A 84 10.48 2.53 -5.57
CA ILE A 84 9.40 2.83 -6.52
C ILE A 84 8.02 2.51 -5.93
N LEU A 85 7.88 1.42 -5.20
CA LEU A 85 6.61 1.04 -4.57
C LEU A 85 6.26 1.94 -3.37
N GLU A 86 7.25 2.39 -2.60
CA GLU A 86 7.04 3.31 -1.46
C GLU A 86 6.70 4.72 -1.91
N LEU A 87 7.26 5.21 -3.02
CA LEU A 87 6.99 6.55 -3.57
C LEU A 87 5.61 6.70 -4.24
N ARG A 88 4.83 5.64 -4.32
CA ARG A 88 3.46 5.74 -4.87
C ARG A 88 2.57 6.57 -3.97
N LEU A 89 1.78 7.44 -4.55
CA LEU A 89 0.88 8.34 -3.81
C LEU A 89 -0.11 7.57 -2.90
N ASP A 90 -0.62 6.42 -3.36
CA ASP A 90 -1.53 5.57 -2.56
C ASP A 90 -0.84 5.05 -1.29
N ASN A 91 0.43 4.68 -1.39
CA ASN A 91 1.21 4.21 -0.26
C ASN A 91 1.63 5.38 0.67
N VAL A 92 2.07 6.49 0.10
CA VAL A 92 2.46 7.68 0.88
C VAL A 92 1.28 8.18 1.71
N LEU A 93 0.07 8.31 1.15
CA LEU A 93 -1.13 8.68 1.89
C LEU A 93 -1.47 7.68 3.01
N PHE A 94 -1.28 6.39 2.78
CA PHE A 94 -1.44 5.38 3.82
C PHE A 94 -0.40 5.57 4.94
N ARG A 95 0.86 5.81 4.61
CA ARG A 95 1.94 6.07 5.58
C ARG A 95 1.71 7.35 6.38
N MET A 96 1.23 8.41 5.72
CA MET A 96 0.82 9.66 6.37
C MET A 96 -0.42 9.47 7.25
N GLY A 97 -1.21 8.39 7.01
CA GLY A 97 -2.38 8.00 7.78
C GLY A 97 -3.68 8.67 7.39
N TYR A 98 -3.75 9.25 6.24
CA TYR A 98 -5.01 9.72 5.68
C TYR A 98 -5.97 8.59 5.29
N GLY A 99 -5.48 7.37 5.16
CA GLY A 99 -6.28 6.17 4.97
C GLY A 99 -5.90 5.07 5.95
N ARG A 100 -6.87 4.32 6.46
CA ARG A 100 -6.64 3.15 7.33
C ARG A 100 -5.97 2.00 6.57
N THR A 101 -6.25 1.91 5.28
CA THR A 101 -5.68 0.90 4.38
C THR A 101 -5.24 1.54 3.06
N ARG A 102 -4.32 0.89 2.34
CA ARG A 102 -3.92 1.35 0.98
C ARG A 102 -5.10 1.36 -0.01
N LYS A 103 -6.09 0.47 0.16
CA LYS A 103 -7.31 0.47 -0.66
C LYS A 103 -8.15 1.72 -0.42
N GLU A 104 -8.24 2.14 0.82
CA GLU A 104 -8.92 3.37 1.21
C GLU A 104 -8.19 4.61 0.68
N SER A 105 -6.87 4.66 0.81
CA SER A 105 -6.04 5.74 0.25
C SER A 105 -6.25 5.89 -1.26
N ARG A 106 -6.32 4.77 -2.00
CA ARG A 106 -6.67 4.80 -3.43
C ARG A 106 -8.02 5.42 -3.70
N GLN A 107 -9.03 5.05 -2.93
CA GLN A 107 -10.37 5.61 -3.08
C GLN A 107 -10.37 7.12 -2.84
N ILE A 108 -9.62 7.60 -1.84
CA ILE A 108 -9.47 9.03 -1.57
C ILE A 108 -8.85 9.76 -2.77
N ILE A 109 -7.83 9.16 -3.40
CA ILE A 109 -7.19 9.74 -4.59
C ILE A 109 -8.13 9.70 -5.80
N ASP A 110 -8.76 8.55 -6.08
CA ASP A 110 -9.69 8.38 -7.21
C ASP A 110 -10.85 9.39 -7.14
N HIS A 111 -11.29 9.74 -5.92
CA HIS A 111 -12.33 10.74 -5.67
C HIS A 111 -11.82 12.19 -5.69
N LYS A 112 -10.57 12.42 -6.09
CA LYS A 112 -9.97 13.75 -6.25
C LYS A 112 -9.93 14.58 -4.97
N HIS A 113 -9.75 13.93 -3.80
CA HIS A 113 -9.63 14.63 -2.52
C HIS A 113 -8.22 15.17 -2.28
N VAL A 114 -7.23 14.76 -3.04
CA VAL A 114 -5.81 15.01 -2.80
C VAL A 114 -5.27 16.07 -3.74
N LEU A 115 -4.45 16.96 -3.19
CA LEU A 115 -3.63 17.92 -3.91
C LEU A 115 -2.16 17.53 -3.72
N VAL A 116 -1.37 17.64 -4.78
CA VAL A 116 0.09 17.54 -4.75
C VAL A 116 0.62 18.85 -5.33
N ASN A 117 1.37 19.61 -4.53
CA ASN A 117 1.85 20.94 -4.89
C ASN A 117 0.72 21.87 -5.39
N GLY A 118 -0.42 21.84 -4.70
CA GLY A 118 -1.61 22.63 -5.05
C GLY A 118 -2.43 22.10 -6.24
N LYS A 119 -1.96 21.09 -6.97
CA LYS A 119 -2.65 20.49 -8.13
C LYS A 119 -3.41 19.25 -7.73
N CYS A 120 -4.65 19.09 -8.22
CA CYS A 120 -5.45 17.91 -7.95
C CYS A 120 -4.94 16.69 -8.73
N VAL A 121 -4.58 15.63 -8.00
CA VAL A 121 -4.12 14.36 -8.57
C VAL A 121 -5.15 13.28 -8.29
N ASN A 122 -5.54 12.53 -9.33
CA ASN A 122 -6.50 11.42 -9.26
C ASN A 122 -5.88 10.07 -9.67
N ILE A 123 -4.55 10.00 -9.73
CA ILE A 123 -3.81 8.81 -10.15
C ILE A 123 -3.12 8.21 -8.92
N PRO A 124 -3.59 7.04 -8.39
CA PRO A 124 -2.99 6.41 -7.21
C PRO A 124 -1.53 5.97 -7.40
N SER A 125 -1.15 5.69 -8.64
CA SER A 125 0.22 5.31 -8.99
C SER A 125 1.15 6.50 -9.27
N TYR A 126 0.68 7.73 -9.01
CA TYR A 126 1.53 8.92 -9.13
C TYR A 126 2.75 8.77 -8.22
N GLU A 127 3.92 9.07 -8.75
CA GLU A 127 5.19 8.95 -8.06
C GLU A 127 5.52 10.29 -7.39
N VAL A 128 5.52 10.28 -6.08
CA VAL A 128 5.82 11.45 -5.25
C VAL A 128 7.33 11.61 -5.14
N LYS A 129 7.81 12.83 -5.20
CA LYS A 129 9.23 13.16 -5.02
C LYS A 129 9.48 13.72 -3.62
N PRO A 130 10.69 13.56 -3.06
CA PRO A 130 11.07 14.27 -1.84
C PRO A 130 10.90 15.79 -2.04
N GLY A 131 10.23 16.43 -1.08
CA GLY A 131 9.90 17.87 -1.14
C GLY A 131 8.51 18.18 -1.69
N ASP A 132 7.79 17.20 -2.24
CA ASP A 132 6.40 17.43 -2.66
C ASP A 132 5.48 17.65 -1.45
N VAL A 133 4.63 18.66 -1.54
CA VAL A 133 3.61 18.97 -0.52
C VAL A 133 2.31 18.26 -0.87
N ILE A 134 1.85 17.39 0.02
CA ILE A 134 0.61 16.61 -0.15
C ILE A 134 -0.44 17.16 0.82
N GLU A 135 -1.58 17.55 0.30
CA GLU A 135 -2.68 18.13 1.07
C GLU A 135 -4.02 17.46 0.71
N ILE A 136 -4.94 17.47 1.68
CA ILE A 136 -6.35 17.19 1.41
C ILE A 136 -7.05 18.50 1.09
N LYS A 137 -7.88 18.50 0.05
CA LYS A 137 -8.70 19.66 -0.33
C LYS A 137 -9.49 20.17 0.86
N GLU A 138 -9.53 21.48 1.07
CA GLU A 138 -10.24 22.12 2.19
C GLU A 138 -11.70 21.71 2.28
N LYS A 139 -12.38 21.60 1.15
CA LYS A 139 -13.76 21.13 1.06
C LYS A 139 -14.00 19.76 1.75
N HIS A 140 -12.98 18.94 1.86
CA HIS A 140 -13.06 17.58 2.43
C HIS A 140 -12.40 17.47 3.82
N LYS A 141 -11.61 18.45 4.26
CA LYS A 141 -10.92 18.43 5.57
C LYS A 141 -11.88 18.28 6.75
N GLY A 142 -13.07 18.85 6.64
CA GLY A 142 -14.11 18.80 7.68
C GLY A 142 -14.88 17.49 7.78
N ALA A 143 -14.67 16.54 6.88
CA ALA A 143 -15.39 15.27 6.90
C ALA A 143 -15.04 14.46 8.17
N GLN A 144 -16.05 13.92 8.84
CA GLN A 144 -15.93 13.13 10.08
C GLN A 144 -14.87 12.02 9.96
N ARG A 145 -14.77 11.39 8.79
CA ARG A 145 -13.79 10.36 8.46
C ARG A 145 -12.34 10.77 8.74
N TYR A 146 -11.95 12.00 8.36
CA TYR A 146 -10.58 12.47 8.59
C TYR A 146 -10.34 12.83 10.05
N LYS A 147 -11.36 13.32 10.74
CA LYS A 147 -11.32 13.58 12.18
C LYS A 147 -11.11 12.27 12.95
N ASP A 148 -11.91 11.24 12.67
CA ASP A 148 -11.78 9.91 13.29
C ASP A 148 -10.41 9.28 13.07
N ILE A 149 -9.83 9.44 11.86
CA ILE A 149 -8.49 8.91 11.55
C ILE A 149 -7.41 9.65 12.35
N LEU A 150 -7.53 10.96 12.51
CA LEU A 150 -6.60 11.77 13.29
C LEU A 150 -6.69 11.41 14.78
N GLU A 151 -7.89 11.27 15.35
CA GLU A 151 -8.10 10.87 16.74
C GLU A 151 -7.48 9.51 17.05
N VAL A 152 -7.70 8.51 16.19
CA VAL A 152 -7.10 7.17 16.35
C VAL A 152 -5.56 7.21 16.30
N LYS A 153 -4.97 8.13 15.52
CA LYS A 153 -3.53 8.28 15.46
C LYS A 153 -2.93 8.99 16.66
N ILE A 154 -3.58 10.05 17.14
CA ILE A 154 -3.17 10.77 18.34
C ILE A 154 -3.19 9.82 19.54
N GLY A 155 -4.23 8.99 19.68
CA GLY A 155 -4.32 7.99 20.74
C GLY A 155 -3.22 6.91 20.70
N ARG A 156 -2.64 6.61 19.53
CA ARG A 156 -1.51 5.66 19.39
C ARG A 156 -0.14 6.29 19.63
N ALA A 157 -0.02 7.59 19.55
CA ALA A 157 1.25 8.30 19.78
C ALA A 157 1.58 8.48 21.28
N HIS A 158 0.63 8.19 22.19
CA HIS A 158 0.78 8.32 23.64
C HIS A 158 1.02 6.98 24.37
N VAL A 159 1.31 5.90 23.65
CA VAL A 159 1.64 4.61 24.27
C VAL A 159 3.12 4.29 24.09
#